data_eeca264487422b562be68452e2535fdd
#
_entry.id   eeca264487422b562be68452e2535fdd
#
_cell.length_a   1.000
_cell.length_b   1.000
_cell.length_c   1.000
_cell.angle_alpha   90.00
_cell.angle_beta   90.00
_cell.angle_gamma   90.00
#
_symmetry.space_group_name_H-M   'P 1'
#
loop_
_entity.id
_entity.type
_entity.pdbx_description
1 polymer ?
#
loop_
_entity_poly.entity_id
_entity_poly.type
_entity_poly.pdbx_seq_one_letter_code
_entity_poly.pdbx_strand_id
1 'polypeptide(L)'
;MTQLRQPRQNQADRPDPGPAPDTGNLKKKDADNECLQSGTGWLDYLADHAILPGMLMFSRFGYELSRRFWTEPDGTLYGRKVVLTGGTSGIGKAAAFMLAGKKAFLTIIARNREKARQVQQAIISKTGNPHVDVMLADLGRMQDIKQVARQLQDTKKSIDILINNAGALFNERKETSEGFEQTFATDLLGVFYLTQLLKKSIVRSSGRIVNVSSGGMYTQKIAVDDLENRQPPYNGAKAYARAKRGVVILTRIWAEELKKDGITVHAMHPGWVDTPGIQRSLPEFHSLVGTLLRTPEQGADTMVWLALSDTAARSTGRFWLDRRPHETVVFPGTGESEQERQALWQKLHGLISRLS
;
A
#
# COMPACT_ATOMS: atom_id res chain seq x y z
N MET A 1 -53.25 66.18 -26.39
CA MET A 1 -52.47 66.44 -25.14
C MET A 1 -53.02 65.52 -24.05
N THR A 2 -52.52 64.36 -23.90
CA THR A 2 -53.12 63.31 -23.10
C THR A 2 -52.16 63.00 -21.96
N GLN A 3 -52.60 63.24 -20.73
CA GLN A 3 -51.87 62.89 -19.52
C GLN A 3 -52.07 61.40 -19.21
N LEU A 4 -50.97 60.64 -19.06
CA LEU A 4 -50.95 59.29 -18.62
C LEU A 4 -50.90 59.23 -17.09
N ARG A 5 -51.85 58.52 -16.49
CA ARG A 5 -51.94 58.22 -15.05
C ARG A 5 -51.03 57.06 -14.73
N GLN A 6 -50.22 57.16 -13.66
CA GLN A 6 -49.50 56.07 -13.02
C GLN A 6 -50.44 55.23 -12.11
N PRO A 7 -50.31 53.90 -12.04
CA PRO A 7 -51.05 53.10 -11.09
C PRO A 7 -50.28 52.95 -9.74
N ARG A 8 -51.05 52.89 -8.67
CA ARG A 8 -50.66 52.73 -7.27
C ARG A 8 -50.06 51.31 -7.06
N GLN A 9 -48.93 51.24 -6.32
CA GLN A 9 -48.37 50.00 -5.79
C GLN A 9 -49.19 49.48 -4.62
N ASN A 10 -49.64 48.22 -4.73
CA ASN A 10 -50.20 47.42 -3.64
C ASN A 10 -49.05 46.89 -2.75
N GLN A 11 -49.16 47.19 -1.45
CA GLN A 11 -48.42 46.49 -0.41
C GLN A 11 -49.02 45.08 -0.24
N ALA A 12 -48.27 44.02 -0.57
CA ALA A 12 -48.61 42.66 -0.28
C ALA A 12 -47.68 42.12 0.84
N ASP A 13 -48.28 41.42 1.74
CA ASP A 13 -47.79 40.82 2.97
C ASP A 13 -46.41 40.14 2.85
N ARG A 14 -45.57 40.35 3.88
CA ARG A 14 -44.38 39.57 4.15
C ARG A 14 -44.80 38.34 4.97
N PRO A 15 -44.39 37.13 4.56
CA PRO A 15 -44.56 35.94 5.44
C PRO A 15 -43.56 35.97 6.59
N ASP A 16 -44.02 35.46 7.71
CA ASP A 16 -43.33 35.26 9.01
C ASP A 16 -42.06 34.45 8.85
N PRO A 17 -40.88 34.82 9.43
CA PRO A 17 -39.69 34.03 9.41
C PRO A 17 -39.87 32.84 10.37
N GLY A 18 -39.94 31.62 9.80
CA GLY A 18 -39.92 30.39 10.55
C GLY A 18 -38.67 30.21 11.45
N PRO A 19 -38.69 29.30 12.41
CA PRO A 19 -37.63 29.16 13.42
C PRO A 19 -36.26 28.88 12.76
N ALA A 20 -35.23 29.53 13.30
CA ALA A 20 -33.84 29.38 12.85
C ALA A 20 -33.39 27.91 12.95
N PRO A 21 -32.61 27.41 11.95
CA PRO A 21 -32.10 26.05 12.02
C PRO A 21 -31.08 25.89 13.16
N ASP A 22 -31.20 24.79 13.86
CA ASP A 22 -30.33 24.38 14.97
C ASP A 22 -28.86 24.27 14.48
N THR A 23 -28.05 25.26 14.83
CA THR A 23 -26.62 25.37 14.46
C THR A 23 -25.71 24.51 15.34
N GLY A 24 -26.25 23.74 16.30
CA GLY A 24 -25.46 22.92 17.22
C GLY A 24 -24.78 21.72 16.55
N ASN A 25 -25.36 21.19 15.49
CA ASN A 25 -24.86 19.95 14.84
C ASN A 25 -23.87 20.24 13.69
N LEU A 26 -23.85 21.46 13.12
CA LEU A 26 -22.90 21.86 12.09
C LEU A 26 -21.52 22.18 12.66
N LYS A 27 -21.46 22.84 13.84
CA LYS A 27 -20.17 23.17 14.49
C LYS A 27 -19.40 21.95 14.98
N LYS A 28 -20.08 20.84 15.29
CA LYS A 28 -19.41 19.60 15.71
C LYS A 28 -18.77 18.85 14.53
N LYS A 29 -19.41 18.87 13.36
CA LYS A 29 -18.85 18.26 12.13
C LYS A 29 -17.64 19.01 11.58
N ASP A 30 -17.61 20.34 11.72
CA ASP A 30 -16.49 21.16 11.25
C ASP A 30 -15.28 21.07 12.20
N ALA A 31 -15.50 20.94 13.52
CA ALA A 31 -14.42 20.70 14.48
C ALA A 31 -13.76 19.33 14.30
N ASP A 32 -14.55 18.30 13.98
CA ASP A 32 -14.04 16.95 13.68
C ASP A 32 -13.20 16.93 12.37
N ASN A 33 -13.52 17.80 11.41
CA ASN A 33 -12.76 17.94 10.17
C ASN A 33 -11.47 18.76 10.34
N GLU A 34 -11.42 19.75 11.20
CA GLU A 34 -10.21 20.54 11.48
C GLU A 34 -9.18 19.76 12.30
N CYS A 35 -9.61 18.88 13.22
CA CYS A 35 -8.72 18.03 14.01
C CYS A 35 -7.93 17.02 13.15
N LEU A 36 -8.49 16.59 12.02
CA LEU A 36 -7.84 15.67 11.06
C LEU A 36 -6.79 16.36 10.16
N GLN A 37 -6.68 17.69 10.21
CA GLN A 37 -5.75 18.46 9.38
C GLN A 37 -4.42 18.79 10.07
N SER A 38 -4.32 18.67 11.40
CA SER A 38 -3.06 18.81 12.14
C SER A 38 -2.35 17.45 12.21
N GLY A 39 -1.04 17.42 12.01
CA GLY A 39 -0.23 16.18 11.94
C GLY A 39 -0.25 15.29 13.20
N THR A 40 -0.89 15.73 14.29
CA THR A 40 -1.16 15.00 15.53
C THR A 40 -2.56 14.40 15.55
N GLY A 41 -3.48 14.90 14.75
CA GLY A 41 -4.93 14.58 14.81
C GLY A 41 -5.29 13.11 14.57
N TRP A 42 -4.43 12.32 13.94
CA TRP A 42 -4.73 10.89 13.75
C TRP A 42 -4.54 10.07 15.03
N LEU A 43 -3.57 10.43 15.89
CA LEU A 43 -3.37 9.79 17.19
C LEU A 43 -4.53 10.14 18.14
N ASP A 44 -4.96 11.39 18.15
CA ASP A 44 -6.09 11.86 18.95
C ASP A 44 -7.40 11.21 18.48
N TYR A 45 -7.61 11.12 17.17
CA TYR A 45 -8.77 10.41 16.59
C TYR A 45 -8.80 8.92 16.99
N LEU A 46 -7.64 8.26 17.00
CA LEU A 46 -7.51 6.86 17.41
C LEU A 46 -7.72 6.68 18.92
N ALA A 47 -7.31 7.64 19.74
CA ALA A 47 -7.54 7.61 21.19
C ALA A 47 -9.01 7.80 21.54
N ASP A 48 -9.71 8.71 20.85
CA ASP A 48 -11.11 9.05 21.13
C ASP A 48 -12.12 7.98 20.70
N HIS A 49 -11.77 7.09 19.75
CA HIS A 49 -12.72 6.13 19.15
C HIS A 49 -12.55 4.68 19.61
N ALA A 50 -11.92 4.43 20.76
CA ALA A 50 -11.76 3.07 21.36
C ALA A 50 -11.15 2.02 20.40
N ILE A 51 -10.30 2.44 19.47
CA ILE A 51 -9.63 1.59 18.47
C ILE A 51 -8.41 0.89 19.09
N LEU A 52 -8.06 1.22 20.33
CA LEU A 52 -6.94 0.63 21.07
C LEU A 52 -6.86 -0.91 20.98
N PRO A 53 -7.95 -1.70 21.16
CA PRO A 53 -7.84 -3.15 21.03
C PRO A 53 -7.44 -3.62 19.63
N GLY A 54 -7.97 -2.98 18.58
CA GLY A 54 -7.59 -3.29 17.19
C GLY A 54 -6.16 -2.91 16.85
N MET A 55 -5.67 -1.80 17.40
CA MET A 55 -4.29 -1.36 17.22
C MET A 55 -3.27 -2.25 17.93
N LEU A 56 -3.61 -2.84 19.08
CA LEU A 56 -2.75 -3.80 19.77
C LEU A 56 -2.46 -5.03 18.91
N MET A 57 -3.37 -5.40 17.99
CA MET A 57 -3.13 -6.49 17.04
C MET A 57 -2.02 -6.16 16.03
N PHE A 58 -1.72 -4.89 15.77
CA PHE A 58 -0.61 -4.50 14.88
C PHE A 58 0.76 -4.58 15.58
N SER A 59 0.76 -4.71 16.91
CA SER A 59 1.96 -4.79 17.72
C SER A 59 2.59 -6.20 17.71
N ARG A 60 3.77 -6.29 18.32
CA ARG A 60 4.44 -7.56 18.62
C ARG A 60 3.56 -8.48 19.47
N PHE A 61 2.83 -7.94 20.43
CA PHE A 61 1.93 -8.71 21.28
C PHE A 61 0.82 -9.40 20.46
N GLY A 62 0.16 -8.64 19.56
CA GLY A 62 -0.87 -9.19 18.67
C GLY A 62 -0.33 -10.31 17.77
N TYR A 63 0.89 -10.13 17.24
CA TYR A 63 1.57 -11.16 16.45
C TYR A 63 1.80 -12.44 17.27
N GLU A 64 2.38 -12.34 18.47
CA GLU A 64 2.67 -13.50 19.32
C GLU A 64 1.38 -14.24 19.78
N LEU A 65 0.30 -13.47 20.01
CA LEU A 65 -1.00 -14.05 20.28
C LEU A 65 -1.55 -14.84 19.08
N SER A 66 -1.53 -14.23 17.90
CA SER A 66 -2.01 -14.85 16.65
C SER A 66 -1.20 -16.08 16.28
N ARG A 67 0.13 -16.01 16.46
CA ARG A 67 1.06 -17.11 16.14
C ARG A 67 0.77 -18.42 16.87
N ARG A 68 0.20 -18.35 18.06
CA ARG A 68 -0.15 -19.57 18.85
C ARG A 68 -1.16 -20.49 18.15
N PHE A 69 -1.92 -19.94 17.20
CA PHE A 69 -2.95 -20.67 16.47
C PHE A 69 -2.55 -20.99 15.02
N TRP A 70 -1.29 -20.74 14.64
CA TRP A 70 -0.85 -21.01 13.27
C TRP A 70 -0.34 -22.42 13.10
N THR A 71 -0.64 -22.97 11.96
CA THR A 71 0.07 -24.13 11.42
C THR A 71 1.13 -23.62 10.46
N GLU A 72 2.38 -24.04 10.66
CA GLU A 72 3.44 -23.69 9.71
C GLU A 72 3.14 -24.38 8.37
N PRO A 73 3.29 -23.67 7.24
CA PRO A 73 3.09 -24.28 5.94
C PRO A 73 4.21 -25.30 5.69
N ASP A 74 3.83 -26.54 5.52
CA ASP A 74 4.71 -27.61 5.03
C ASP A 74 4.99 -27.33 3.56
N GLY A 75 6.06 -26.55 3.28
CA GLY A 75 6.32 -26.20 1.90
C GLY A 75 7.73 -25.67 1.66
N THR A 76 8.20 -25.96 0.47
CA THR A 76 9.43 -25.42 -0.09
C THR A 76 9.10 -24.58 -1.32
N LEU A 77 9.93 -23.60 -1.59
CA LEU A 77 9.91 -22.86 -2.86
C LEU A 77 10.96 -23.40 -3.85
N TYR A 78 11.42 -24.62 -3.65
CA TYR A 78 12.38 -25.23 -4.57
C TYR A 78 11.86 -25.22 -6.00
N GLY A 79 12.66 -24.68 -6.92
CA GLY A 79 12.28 -24.50 -8.32
C GLY A 79 11.36 -23.32 -8.61
N ARG A 80 10.79 -22.66 -7.58
CA ARG A 80 9.92 -21.47 -7.75
C ARG A 80 10.74 -20.20 -7.90
N LYS A 81 10.44 -19.40 -8.90
CA LYS A 81 11.07 -18.11 -9.18
C LYS A 81 10.29 -17.00 -8.51
N VAL A 82 10.94 -16.37 -7.55
CA VAL A 82 10.38 -15.29 -6.74
C VAL A 82 11.08 -13.98 -7.10
N VAL A 83 10.32 -12.99 -7.49
CA VAL A 83 10.79 -11.60 -7.67
C VAL A 83 10.32 -10.79 -6.47
N LEU A 84 11.27 -10.24 -5.71
CA LEU A 84 11.01 -9.42 -4.52
C LEU A 84 11.55 -8.01 -4.71
N THR A 85 10.70 -7.01 -4.57
CA THR A 85 11.15 -5.61 -4.58
C THR A 85 11.52 -5.14 -3.18
N GLY A 86 12.63 -4.37 -3.05
CA GLY A 86 13.04 -3.78 -1.77
C GLY A 86 13.63 -4.78 -0.76
N GLY A 87 14.28 -5.85 -1.23
CA GLY A 87 14.82 -6.93 -0.39
C GLY A 87 16.12 -6.61 0.37
N THR A 88 16.55 -5.34 0.49
CA THR A 88 17.86 -4.99 1.07
C THR A 88 17.81 -4.35 2.46
N SER A 89 16.64 -4.12 3.02
CA SER A 89 16.46 -3.54 4.36
C SER A 89 15.12 -3.94 4.97
N GLY A 90 15.02 -3.82 6.30
CA GLY A 90 13.79 -4.01 7.06
C GLY A 90 13.07 -5.31 6.70
N ILE A 91 11.77 -5.22 6.52
CA ILE A 91 10.87 -6.34 6.23
C ILE A 91 11.30 -7.11 4.98
N GLY A 92 11.61 -6.40 3.88
CA GLY A 92 12.01 -7.04 2.63
C GLY A 92 13.31 -7.84 2.75
N LYS A 93 14.30 -7.36 3.56
CA LYS A 93 15.51 -8.14 3.85
C LYS A 93 15.18 -9.41 4.62
N ALA A 94 14.36 -9.33 5.66
CA ALA A 94 13.91 -10.50 6.40
C ALA A 94 13.18 -11.50 5.50
N ALA A 95 12.25 -11.04 4.66
CA ALA A 95 11.57 -11.86 3.68
C ALA A 95 12.54 -12.54 2.70
N ALA A 96 13.58 -11.82 2.23
CA ALA A 96 14.58 -12.38 1.32
C ALA A 96 15.33 -13.57 1.95
N PHE A 97 15.72 -13.45 3.23
CA PHE A 97 16.33 -14.57 3.97
C PHE A 97 15.38 -15.75 4.13
N MET A 98 14.11 -15.48 4.49
CA MET A 98 13.11 -16.53 4.68
C MET A 98 12.80 -17.26 3.36
N LEU A 99 12.59 -16.51 2.26
CA LEU A 99 12.33 -17.09 0.93
C LEU A 99 13.52 -17.92 0.43
N ALA A 100 14.74 -17.41 0.58
CA ALA A 100 15.94 -18.15 0.21
C ALA A 100 16.13 -19.42 1.08
N GLY A 101 15.83 -19.35 2.38
CA GLY A 101 15.82 -20.50 3.29
C GLY A 101 14.81 -21.58 2.87
N LYS A 102 13.71 -21.19 2.24
CA LYS A 102 12.73 -22.10 1.61
C LYS A 102 13.15 -22.56 0.19
N LYS A 103 14.39 -22.30 -0.21
CA LYS A 103 15.01 -22.73 -1.48
C LYS A 103 14.44 -22.07 -2.74
N ALA A 104 13.88 -20.86 -2.63
CA ALA A 104 13.41 -20.09 -3.78
C ALA A 104 14.57 -19.74 -4.74
N PHE A 105 14.29 -19.67 -6.04
CA PHE A 105 15.11 -18.96 -7.00
C PHE A 105 14.75 -17.46 -6.90
N LEU A 106 15.50 -16.74 -6.06
CA LEU A 106 15.14 -15.40 -5.61
C LEU A 106 15.84 -14.34 -6.45
N THR A 107 15.05 -13.44 -7.05
CA THR A 107 15.56 -12.20 -7.66
C THR A 107 15.15 -11.02 -6.80
N ILE A 108 16.13 -10.27 -6.27
CA ILE A 108 15.91 -9.06 -5.48
C ILE A 108 16.07 -7.85 -6.37
N ILE A 109 15.01 -7.03 -6.49
CA ILE A 109 15.09 -5.71 -7.12
C ILE A 109 15.42 -4.67 -6.06
N ALA A 110 16.53 -3.95 -6.23
CA ALA A 110 17.05 -2.97 -5.27
C ALA A 110 17.69 -1.77 -5.98
N ARG A 111 17.70 -0.60 -5.32
CA ARG A 111 18.29 0.62 -5.91
C ARG A 111 19.78 0.83 -5.62
N ASN A 112 20.29 0.27 -4.53
CA ASN A 112 21.68 0.45 -4.10
C ASN A 112 22.48 -0.83 -4.38
N ARG A 113 23.43 -0.76 -5.31
CA ARG A 113 24.25 -1.88 -5.78
C ARG A 113 25.08 -2.51 -4.65
N GLU A 114 25.76 -1.70 -3.87
CA GLU A 114 26.67 -2.18 -2.84
C GLU A 114 25.89 -2.93 -1.74
N LYS A 115 24.85 -2.30 -1.23
CA LYS A 115 23.98 -2.91 -0.23
C LYS A 115 23.31 -4.19 -0.73
N ALA A 116 22.95 -4.22 -2.01
CA ALA A 116 22.32 -5.41 -2.61
C ALA A 116 23.30 -6.58 -2.69
N ARG A 117 24.56 -6.33 -3.08
CA ARG A 117 25.61 -7.37 -3.09
C ARG A 117 25.91 -7.90 -1.70
N GLN A 118 26.05 -7.02 -0.71
CA GLN A 118 26.28 -7.42 0.69
C GLN A 118 25.14 -8.32 1.20
N VAL A 119 23.89 -7.95 0.93
CA VAL A 119 22.72 -8.73 1.35
C VAL A 119 22.66 -10.06 0.58
N GLN A 120 22.92 -10.08 -0.71
CA GLN A 120 22.98 -11.31 -1.52
C GLN A 120 24.00 -12.31 -0.94
N GLN A 121 25.24 -11.87 -0.68
CA GLN A 121 26.28 -12.70 -0.11
C GLN A 121 25.89 -13.23 1.29
N ALA A 122 25.32 -12.38 2.13
CA ALA A 122 24.85 -12.77 3.46
C ALA A 122 23.73 -13.82 3.39
N ILE A 123 22.79 -13.67 2.44
CA ILE A 123 21.72 -14.67 2.24
C ILE A 123 22.31 -16.00 1.79
N ILE A 124 23.17 -16.00 0.77
CA ILE A 124 23.81 -17.23 0.26
C ILE A 124 24.58 -17.94 1.37
N SER A 125 25.41 -17.19 2.11
CA SER A 125 26.19 -17.74 3.22
C SER A 125 25.33 -18.33 4.33
N LYS A 126 24.24 -17.64 4.73
CA LYS A 126 23.41 -18.07 5.86
C LYS A 126 22.45 -19.20 5.49
N THR A 127 21.91 -19.21 4.26
CA THR A 127 20.87 -20.18 3.85
C THR A 127 21.41 -21.35 3.05
N GLY A 128 22.65 -21.28 2.56
CA GLY A 128 23.23 -22.24 1.63
C GLY A 128 22.53 -22.27 0.27
N ASN A 129 21.66 -21.30 -0.05
CA ASN A 129 20.97 -21.24 -1.32
C ASN A 129 21.76 -20.39 -2.32
N PRO A 130 22.35 -20.97 -3.38
CA PRO A 130 23.13 -20.21 -4.36
C PRO A 130 22.26 -19.42 -5.36
N HIS A 131 20.96 -19.71 -5.42
CA HIS A 131 20.03 -19.13 -6.40
C HIS A 131 19.44 -17.82 -5.89
N VAL A 132 20.31 -16.83 -5.67
CA VAL A 132 19.92 -15.47 -5.23
C VAL A 132 20.56 -14.47 -6.18
N ASP A 133 19.74 -13.82 -6.98
CA ASP A 133 20.13 -12.80 -7.94
C ASP A 133 19.71 -11.39 -7.49
N VAL A 134 20.41 -10.38 -8.00
CA VAL A 134 20.12 -8.98 -7.75
C VAL A 134 20.00 -8.23 -9.08
N MET A 135 18.91 -7.48 -9.20
CA MET A 135 18.70 -6.51 -10.29
C MET A 135 18.58 -5.09 -9.72
N LEU A 136 19.11 -4.11 -10.44
CA LEU A 136 19.11 -2.72 -9.98
C LEU A 136 18.00 -1.93 -10.66
N ALA A 137 17.13 -1.34 -9.85
CA ALA A 137 16.13 -0.38 -10.28
C ALA A 137 15.70 0.51 -9.09
N ASP A 138 15.50 1.78 -9.35
CA ASP A 138 14.73 2.67 -8.46
C ASP A 138 13.25 2.62 -8.88
N LEU A 139 12.39 2.14 -8.00
CA LEU A 139 10.96 2.00 -8.30
C LEU A 139 10.21 3.34 -8.33
N GLY A 140 10.85 4.44 -7.95
CA GLY A 140 10.37 5.80 -8.23
C GLY A 140 10.67 6.28 -9.65
N ARG A 141 11.45 5.50 -10.46
CA ARG A 141 11.82 5.84 -11.83
C ARG A 141 11.23 4.84 -12.81
N MET A 142 10.32 5.31 -13.64
CA MET A 142 9.58 4.43 -14.56
C MET A 142 10.49 3.81 -15.62
N GLN A 143 11.56 4.52 -16.02
CA GLN A 143 12.57 3.98 -16.94
C GLN A 143 13.31 2.78 -16.34
N ASP A 144 13.70 2.85 -15.06
CA ASP A 144 14.37 1.75 -14.38
C ASP A 144 13.44 0.53 -14.28
N ILE A 145 12.15 0.76 -13.98
CA ILE A 145 11.14 -0.29 -13.95
C ILE A 145 11.00 -0.97 -15.32
N LYS A 146 10.91 -0.18 -16.38
CA LYS A 146 10.83 -0.70 -17.76
C LYS A 146 12.05 -1.54 -18.12
N GLN A 147 13.24 -1.09 -17.74
CA GLN A 147 14.49 -1.81 -18.00
C GLN A 147 14.55 -3.14 -17.24
N VAL A 148 14.26 -3.14 -15.93
CA VAL A 148 14.31 -4.38 -15.12
C VAL A 148 13.24 -5.37 -15.55
N ALA A 149 12.05 -4.89 -15.93
CA ALA A 149 10.99 -5.75 -16.43
C ALA A 149 11.40 -6.43 -17.76
N ARG A 150 12.01 -5.70 -18.69
CA ARG A 150 12.58 -6.26 -19.92
C ARG A 150 13.62 -7.32 -19.63
N GLN A 151 14.59 -7.05 -18.75
CA GLN A 151 15.61 -8.01 -18.36
C GLN A 151 15.01 -9.31 -17.79
N LEU A 152 13.96 -9.21 -16.97
CA LEU A 152 13.23 -10.38 -16.45
C LEU A 152 12.53 -11.16 -17.57
N GLN A 153 11.93 -10.47 -18.54
CA GLN A 153 11.25 -11.07 -19.70
C GLN A 153 12.20 -11.73 -20.68
N ASP A 154 13.37 -11.11 -20.93
CA ASP A 154 14.39 -11.62 -21.84
C ASP A 154 14.97 -12.97 -21.38
N THR A 155 14.91 -13.27 -20.10
CA THR A 155 15.28 -14.61 -19.58
C THR A 155 14.36 -15.72 -20.10
N LYS A 156 13.21 -15.38 -20.71
CA LYS A 156 12.14 -16.30 -21.14
C LYS A 156 11.65 -17.25 -20.03
N LYS A 157 11.99 -16.92 -18.80
CA LYS A 157 11.62 -17.71 -17.62
C LYS A 157 10.38 -17.08 -16.99
N SER A 158 9.33 -17.88 -16.82
CA SER A 158 8.15 -17.44 -16.09
C SER A 158 8.46 -17.11 -14.63
N ILE A 159 7.70 -16.20 -14.05
CA ILE A 159 7.75 -15.81 -12.64
C ILE A 159 6.66 -16.59 -11.91
N ASP A 160 7.00 -17.29 -10.83
CA ASP A 160 6.00 -17.95 -10.00
C ASP A 160 5.36 -16.99 -9.00
N ILE A 161 6.17 -16.11 -8.42
CA ILE A 161 5.72 -15.22 -7.35
C ILE A 161 6.32 -13.83 -7.54
N LEU A 162 5.47 -12.81 -7.61
CA LEU A 162 5.87 -11.39 -7.58
C LEU A 162 5.49 -10.80 -6.23
N ILE A 163 6.47 -10.26 -5.51
CA ILE A 163 6.26 -9.59 -4.23
C ILE A 163 6.61 -8.11 -4.36
N ASN A 164 5.60 -7.27 -4.40
CA ASN A 164 5.70 -5.82 -4.39
C ASN A 164 5.82 -5.33 -2.94
N ASN A 165 7.04 -5.35 -2.40
CA ASN A 165 7.31 -4.97 -1.01
C ASN A 165 7.97 -3.58 -0.89
N ALA A 166 8.71 -3.13 -1.88
CA ALA A 166 9.36 -1.82 -1.81
C ALA A 166 8.35 -0.71 -1.54
N GLY A 167 8.74 0.22 -0.70
CA GLY A 167 7.95 1.40 -0.35
C GLY A 167 8.73 2.32 0.59
N ALA A 168 8.37 3.59 0.61
CA ALA A 168 9.00 4.59 1.44
C ALA A 168 8.03 5.72 1.78
N LEU A 169 8.13 6.23 3.00
CA LEU A 169 7.43 7.43 3.45
C LEU A 169 8.39 8.62 3.36
N PHE A 170 8.00 9.65 2.62
CA PHE A 170 8.72 10.90 2.45
C PHE A 170 7.98 12.02 3.17
N ASN A 171 8.66 12.71 4.11
CA ASN A 171 8.03 13.78 4.90
C ASN A 171 7.91 15.10 4.13
N GLU A 172 8.69 15.27 3.06
CA GLU A 172 8.66 16.44 2.19
C GLU A 172 8.18 16.03 0.80
N ARG A 173 7.39 16.90 0.18
CA ARG A 173 7.01 16.71 -1.22
C ARG A 173 8.21 16.98 -2.12
N LYS A 174 8.66 15.94 -2.79
CA LYS A 174 9.71 16.02 -3.82
C LYS A 174 9.23 15.31 -5.08
N GLU A 175 9.73 15.73 -6.20
CA GLU A 175 9.44 15.09 -7.48
C GLU A 175 10.63 14.23 -7.93
N THR A 176 10.32 13.15 -8.61
CA THR A 176 11.31 12.33 -9.32
C THR A 176 11.84 13.07 -10.54
N SER A 177 12.91 12.56 -11.15
CA SER A 177 13.44 13.11 -12.41
C SER A 177 12.43 13.07 -13.57
N GLU A 178 11.37 12.30 -13.44
CA GLU A 178 10.28 12.17 -14.41
C GLU A 178 9.06 13.03 -14.05
N GLY A 179 9.16 13.88 -13.01
CA GLY A 179 8.14 14.84 -12.60
C GLY A 179 6.99 14.28 -11.77
N PHE A 180 7.11 13.05 -11.23
CA PHE A 180 6.12 12.47 -10.35
C PHE A 180 6.46 12.72 -8.88
N GLU A 181 5.45 12.94 -8.02
CA GLU A 181 5.65 12.98 -6.57
C GLU A 181 6.23 11.64 -6.08
N GLN A 182 7.26 11.69 -5.20
CA GLN A 182 8.08 10.53 -4.85
C GLN A 182 7.30 9.40 -4.18
N THR A 183 6.36 9.71 -3.28
CA THR A 183 5.54 8.69 -2.61
C THR A 183 4.60 8.02 -3.61
N PHE A 184 3.93 8.82 -4.42
CA PHE A 184 3.07 8.33 -5.50
C PHE A 184 3.86 7.45 -6.48
N ALA A 185 5.02 7.94 -6.93
CA ALA A 185 5.87 7.22 -7.88
C ALA A 185 6.33 5.87 -7.34
N THR A 186 6.85 5.84 -6.09
CA THR A 186 7.44 4.63 -5.52
C THR A 186 6.39 3.64 -5.03
N ASP A 187 5.36 4.12 -4.31
CA ASP A 187 4.46 3.26 -3.54
C ASP A 187 3.18 2.88 -4.27
N LEU A 188 2.85 3.57 -5.37
CA LEU A 188 1.65 3.28 -6.15
C LEU A 188 1.94 3.11 -7.65
N LEU A 189 2.47 4.13 -8.34
CA LEU A 189 2.70 4.07 -9.79
C LEU A 189 3.74 3.01 -10.15
N GLY A 190 4.82 2.90 -9.39
CA GLY A 190 5.87 1.91 -9.60
C GLY A 190 5.38 0.48 -9.38
N VAL A 191 4.58 0.24 -8.34
CA VAL A 191 3.92 -1.04 -8.10
C VAL A 191 2.98 -1.39 -9.26
N PHE A 192 2.19 -0.41 -9.70
CA PHE A 192 1.28 -0.57 -10.83
C PHE A 192 2.04 -0.91 -12.10
N TYR A 193 3.05 -0.12 -12.46
CA TYR A 193 3.77 -0.26 -13.71
C TYR A 193 4.56 -1.58 -13.78
N LEU A 194 5.28 -1.93 -12.73
CA LEU A 194 6.01 -3.20 -12.66
C LEU A 194 5.06 -4.39 -12.83
N THR A 195 3.93 -4.38 -12.12
CA THR A 195 2.94 -5.46 -12.20
C THR A 195 2.34 -5.55 -13.60
N GLN A 196 1.99 -4.42 -14.24
CA GLN A 196 1.45 -4.41 -15.60
C GLN A 196 2.45 -4.99 -16.62
N LEU A 197 3.72 -4.66 -16.48
CA LEU A 197 4.76 -5.19 -17.38
C LEU A 197 4.99 -6.71 -17.17
N LEU A 198 4.94 -7.18 -15.92
CA LEU A 198 5.29 -8.56 -15.58
C LEU A 198 4.11 -9.53 -15.54
N LYS A 199 2.86 -9.08 -15.44
CA LYS A 199 1.70 -9.97 -15.24
C LYS A 199 1.57 -11.08 -16.30
N LYS A 200 1.97 -10.82 -17.55
CA LYS A 200 1.98 -11.84 -18.63
C LYS A 200 3.10 -12.88 -18.48
N SER A 201 4.12 -12.58 -17.69
CA SER A 201 5.23 -13.49 -17.39
C SER A 201 4.98 -14.35 -16.15
N ILE A 202 3.87 -14.11 -15.43
CA ILE A 202 3.50 -14.89 -14.25
C ILE A 202 2.90 -16.22 -14.69
N VAL A 203 3.31 -17.30 -14.03
CA VAL A 203 2.85 -18.66 -14.32
C VAL A 203 1.36 -18.77 -14.13
N ARG A 204 0.65 -19.25 -15.14
CA ARG A 204 -0.79 -19.51 -15.06
C ARG A 204 -1.08 -20.70 -14.13
N SER A 205 -2.25 -20.71 -13.53
CA SER A 205 -2.79 -21.75 -12.66
C SER A 205 -2.10 -21.90 -11.27
N SER A 206 -0.97 -21.20 -11.04
CA SER A 206 -0.28 -21.28 -9.74
C SER A 206 0.51 -20.02 -9.38
N GLY A 207 0.46 -19.00 -10.23
CA GLY A 207 1.17 -17.74 -10.01
C GLY A 207 0.58 -16.95 -8.86
N ARG A 208 1.43 -16.16 -8.18
CA ARG A 208 1.03 -15.35 -7.03
C ARG A 208 1.57 -13.93 -7.15
N ILE A 209 0.75 -12.95 -6.80
CA ILE A 209 1.17 -11.56 -6.60
C ILE A 209 0.85 -11.18 -5.16
N VAL A 210 1.87 -10.75 -4.42
CA VAL A 210 1.73 -10.27 -3.04
C VAL A 210 2.10 -8.79 -2.99
N ASN A 211 1.16 -7.96 -2.61
CA ASN A 211 1.34 -6.52 -2.52
C ASN A 211 1.42 -6.09 -1.05
N VAL A 212 2.54 -5.49 -0.66
CA VAL A 212 2.72 -4.99 0.70
C VAL A 212 2.13 -3.60 0.83
N SER A 213 1.04 -3.52 1.57
CA SER A 213 0.37 -2.29 1.96
C SER A 213 0.80 -1.86 3.38
N SER A 214 -0.02 -1.14 4.08
CA SER A 214 0.22 -0.63 5.44
C SER A 214 -1.10 -0.49 6.19
N GLY A 215 -1.07 -0.60 7.52
CA GLY A 215 -2.21 -0.26 8.37
C GLY A 215 -2.65 1.21 8.23
N GLY A 216 -1.72 2.10 7.85
CA GLY A 216 -2.06 3.50 7.55
C GLY A 216 -3.13 3.68 6.47
N MET A 217 -3.29 2.71 5.56
CA MET A 217 -4.32 2.78 4.52
C MET A 217 -5.75 2.85 5.07
N TYR A 218 -5.99 2.40 6.29
CA TYR A 218 -7.29 2.50 6.93
C TYR A 218 -7.72 3.94 7.22
N THR A 219 -6.77 4.85 7.40
CA THR A 219 -7.02 6.23 7.80
C THR A 219 -7.36 7.17 6.63
N GLN A 220 -7.17 6.72 5.39
CA GLN A 220 -7.32 7.60 4.22
C GLN A 220 -8.19 6.95 3.13
N LYS A 221 -9.07 7.77 2.55
CA LYS A 221 -9.70 7.48 1.28
C LYS A 221 -8.71 7.75 0.14
N ILE A 222 -8.85 7.03 -0.96
CA ILE A 222 -8.09 7.36 -2.19
C ILE A 222 -8.52 8.73 -2.73
N ALA A 223 -7.56 9.56 -3.10
CA ALA A 223 -7.81 10.85 -3.74
C ALA A 223 -7.46 10.73 -5.23
N VAL A 224 -8.39 10.22 -6.02
CA VAL A 224 -8.12 9.95 -7.45
C VAL A 224 -7.77 11.23 -8.20
N ASP A 225 -8.38 12.36 -7.84
CA ASP A 225 -8.11 13.65 -8.50
C ASP A 225 -6.75 14.26 -8.09
N ASP A 226 -6.20 13.85 -6.95
CA ASP A 226 -4.93 14.33 -6.42
C ASP A 226 -4.02 13.18 -5.95
N LEU A 227 -3.70 12.25 -6.85
CA LEU A 227 -2.82 11.11 -6.53
C LEU A 227 -1.38 11.53 -6.16
N GLU A 228 -0.94 12.67 -6.66
CA GLU A 228 0.39 13.23 -6.42
C GLU A 228 0.45 14.21 -5.25
N ASN A 229 -0.62 14.33 -4.47
CA ASN A 229 -0.70 15.20 -3.29
C ASN A 229 -0.18 16.63 -3.57
N ARG A 230 -0.70 17.25 -4.64
CA ARG A 230 -0.31 18.59 -5.10
C ARG A 230 -0.89 19.70 -4.24
N GLN A 231 -2.01 19.44 -3.56
CA GLN A 231 -2.68 20.41 -2.72
C GLN A 231 -1.91 20.63 -1.40
N PRO A 232 -1.55 21.87 -1.06
CA PRO A 232 -0.88 22.20 0.19
C PRO A 232 -1.84 22.17 1.40
N PRO A 233 -1.34 21.95 2.63
CA PRO A 233 0.02 21.54 2.95
C PRO A 233 0.27 20.07 2.64
N TYR A 234 1.49 19.73 2.22
CA TYR A 234 1.88 18.35 2.03
C TYR A 234 2.03 17.63 3.38
N ASN A 235 1.48 16.42 3.45
CA ASN A 235 1.63 15.54 4.60
C ASN A 235 2.08 14.17 4.11
N GLY A 236 3.32 13.79 4.44
CA GLY A 236 3.92 12.54 3.97
C GLY A 236 3.22 11.29 4.47
N ALA A 237 2.72 11.29 5.71
CA ALA A 237 1.97 10.17 6.26
C ALA A 237 0.63 9.98 5.53
N LYS A 238 -0.07 11.08 5.20
CA LYS A 238 -1.30 11.07 4.41
C LYS A 238 -1.04 10.59 2.97
N ALA A 239 0.02 11.09 2.33
CA ALA A 239 0.44 10.68 0.98
C ALA A 239 0.73 9.18 0.93
N TYR A 240 1.51 8.68 1.88
CA TYR A 240 1.83 7.27 2.04
C TYR A 240 0.58 6.42 2.27
N ALA A 241 -0.30 6.82 3.19
CA ALA A 241 -1.53 6.11 3.48
C ALA A 241 -2.45 6.00 2.25
N ARG A 242 -2.59 7.09 1.47
CA ARG A 242 -3.33 7.12 0.21
C ARG A 242 -2.72 6.21 -0.85
N ALA A 243 -1.40 6.22 -1.02
CA ALA A 243 -0.71 5.33 -1.95
C ALA A 243 -0.92 3.85 -1.57
N LYS A 244 -0.80 3.51 -0.28
CA LYS A 244 -1.04 2.16 0.22
C LYS A 244 -2.51 1.74 0.15
N ARG A 245 -3.46 2.68 0.23
CA ARG A 245 -4.87 2.44 -0.10
C ARG A 245 -5.03 2.10 -1.57
N GLY A 246 -4.39 2.85 -2.47
CA GLY A 246 -4.38 2.57 -3.91
C GLY A 246 -3.88 1.16 -4.23
N VAL A 247 -2.84 0.69 -3.55
CA VAL A 247 -2.31 -0.68 -3.70
C VAL A 247 -3.37 -1.74 -3.34
N VAL A 248 -4.17 -1.53 -2.30
CA VAL A 248 -5.26 -2.46 -1.92
C VAL A 248 -6.35 -2.47 -2.99
N ILE A 249 -6.72 -1.30 -3.53
CA ILE A 249 -7.67 -1.18 -4.63
C ILE A 249 -7.18 -1.93 -5.87
N LEU A 250 -5.92 -1.71 -6.26
CA LEU A 250 -5.29 -2.39 -7.40
C LEU A 250 -5.24 -3.91 -7.21
N THR A 251 -5.01 -4.37 -5.98
CA THR A 251 -5.02 -5.80 -5.65
C THR A 251 -6.36 -6.45 -6.00
N ARG A 252 -7.47 -5.80 -5.71
CA ARG A 252 -8.80 -6.28 -6.05
C ARG A 252 -9.03 -6.31 -7.56
N ILE A 253 -8.62 -5.24 -8.26
CA ILE A 253 -8.75 -5.17 -9.72
C ILE A 253 -7.94 -6.29 -10.39
N TRP A 254 -6.69 -6.48 -10.00
CA TRP A 254 -5.85 -7.56 -10.55
C TRP A 254 -6.35 -8.94 -10.17
N ALA A 255 -6.93 -9.11 -8.98
CA ALA A 255 -7.52 -10.37 -8.57
C ALA A 255 -8.69 -10.78 -9.49
N GLU A 256 -9.52 -9.81 -9.88
CA GLU A 256 -10.62 -10.03 -10.84
C GLU A 256 -10.08 -10.29 -12.26
N GLU A 257 -9.12 -9.48 -12.72
CA GLU A 257 -8.53 -9.60 -14.07
C GLU A 257 -7.82 -10.94 -14.28
N LEU A 258 -7.01 -11.37 -13.28
CA LEU A 258 -6.13 -12.53 -13.40
C LEU A 258 -6.75 -13.84 -12.90
N LYS A 259 -7.97 -13.78 -12.38
CA LYS A 259 -8.71 -14.97 -11.90
C LYS A 259 -8.83 -16.06 -12.96
N LYS A 260 -9.12 -15.67 -14.19
CA LYS A 260 -9.24 -16.60 -15.34
C LYS A 260 -7.94 -17.32 -15.68
N ASP A 261 -6.79 -16.72 -15.34
CA ASP A 261 -5.48 -17.31 -15.54
C ASP A 261 -5.02 -18.15 -14.34
N GLY A 262 -5.85 -18.28 -13.28
CA GLY A 262 -5.54 -19.01 -12.07
C GLY A 262 -4.43 -18.37 -11.23
N ILE A 263 -4.20 -17.07 -11.38
CA ILE A 263 -3.21 -16.30 -10.63
C ILE A 263 -3.89 -15.66 -9.43
N THR A 264 -3.34 -15.86 -8.25
CA THR A 264 -3.85 -15.23 -7.03
C THR A 264 -3.15 -13.91 -6.75
N VAL A 265 -3.92 -12.91 -6.34
CA VAL A 265 -3.40 -11.58 -6.00
C VAL A 265 -3.89 -11.20 -4.62
N HIS A 266 -2.98 -10.92 -3.70
CA HIS A 266 -3.30 -10.54 -2.34
C HIS A 266 -2.56 -9.28 -1.92
N ALA A 267 -3.18 -8.49 -1.04
CA ALA A 267 -2.50 -7.46 -0.29
C ALA A 267 -2.32 -7.90 1.16
N MET A 268 -1.30 -7.36 1.81
CA MET A 268 -1.10 -7.57 3.25
C MET A 268 -0.52 -6.32 3.89
N HIS A 269 -0.66 -6.21 5.21
CA HIS A 269 0.14 -5.28 5.97
C HIS A 269 0.92 -6.01 7.09
N PRO A 270 2.15 -5.51 7.39
CA PRO A 270 3.08 -6.26 8.25
C PRO A 270 2.86 -6.04 9.75
N GLY A 271 1.89 -5.21 10.14
CA GLY A 271 1.81 -4.64 11.48
C GLY A 271 2.77 -3.46 11.67
N TRP A 272 3.03 -3.08 12.90
CA TRP A 272 3.98 -2.04 13.25
C TRP A 272 5.37 -2.65 13.43
N VAL A 273 6.23 -2.44 12.46
CA VAL A 273 7.54 -3.10 12.40
C VAL A 273 8.66 -2.10 12.63
N ASP A 274 9.60 -2.44 13.49
CA ASP A 274 10.82 -1.66 13.69
C ASP A 274 11.71 -1.78 12.45
N THR A 275 11.74 -0.71 11.68
CA THR A 275 12.54 -0.64 10.45
C THR A 275 13.27 0.69 10.36
N PRO A 276 14.40 0.75 9.65
CA PRO A 276 15.09 2.01 9.39
C PRO A 276 14.23 3.06 8.68
N GLY A 277 13.18 2.64 7.98
CA GLY A 277 12.18 3.53 7.37
C GLY A 277 11.34 4.24 8.43
N ILE A 278 10.72 3.48 9.34
CA ILE A 278 9.89 4.01 10.43
C ILE A 278 10.72 4.92 11.34
N GLN A 279 11.93 4.50 11.75
CA GLN A 279 12.82 5.30 12.59
C GLN A 279 13.12 6.69 12.00
N ARG A 280 13.32 6.78 10.69
CA ARG A 280 13.63 8.05 10.00
C ARG A 280 12.40 8.90 9.70
N SER A 281 11.31 8.27 9.28
CA SER A 281 10.16 8.99 8.76
C SER A 281 9.10 9.30 9.82
N LEU A 282 9.06 8.52 10.90
CA LEU A 282 8.10 8.66 12.01
C LEU A 282 8.81 8.52 13.37
N PRO A 283 9.80 9.38 13.71
CA PRO A 283 10.61 9.24 14.92
C PRO A 283 9.78 9.36 16.21
N GLU A 284 8.77 10.21 16.25
CA GLU A 284 7.88 10.36 17.40
C GLU A 284 7.04 9.09 17.62
N PHE A 285 6.46 8.53 16.57
CA PHE A 285 5.77 7.26 16.64
C PHE A 285 6.68 6.14 17.11
N HIS A 286 7.91 6.06 16.56
CA HIS A 286 8.90 5.07 16.98
C HIS A 286 9.25 5.23 18.47
N SER A 287 9.44 6.46 18.96
CA SER A 287 9.72 6.74 20.38
C SER A 287 8.57 6.30 21.30
N LEU A 288 7.32 6.51 20.87
CA LEU A 288 6.13 6.20 21.66
C LEU A 288 5.85 4.69 21.75
N VAL A 289 5.99 3.96 20.64
CA VAL A 289 5.59 2.55 20.55
C VAL A 289 6.74 1.58 20.35
N GLY A 290 8.00 2.03 20.46
CA GLY A 290 9.20 1.25 20.08
C GLY A 290 9.26 -0.15 20.67
N THR A 291 8.90 -0.33 21.95
CA THR A 291 8.87 -1.63 22.62
C THR A 291 7.77 -2.58 22.13
N LEU A 292 6.73 -2.02 21.50
CA LEU A 292 5.61 -2.76 20.95
C LEU A 292 5.82 -3.11 19.47
N LEU A 293 6.84 -2.57 18.81
CA LEU A 293 7.11 -2.83 17.42
C LEU A 293 7.51 -4.30 17.19
N ARG A 294 7.06 -4.84 16.07
CA ARG A 294 7.44 -6.15 15.56
C ARG A 294 8.88 -6.14 15.06
N THR A 295 9.55 -7.29 15.10
CA THR A 295 10.79 -7.45 14.37
C THR A 295 10.54 -7.48 12.85
N PRO A 296 11.56 -7.23 12.02
CA PRO A 296 11.44 -7.39 10.58
C PRO A 296 10.99 -8.79 10.14
N GLU A 297 11.38 -9.84 10.85
CA GLU A 297 10.98 -11.23 10.60
C GLU A 297 9.49 -11.43 10.88
N GLN A 298 8.97 -10.89 11.98
CA GLN A 298 7.54 -10.91 12.30
C GLN A 298 6.72 -10.14 11.26
N GLY A 299 7.23 -9.01 10.76
CA GLY A 299 6.60 -8.26 9.67
C GLY A 299 6.61 -8.99 8.33
N ALA A 300 7.64 -9.79 8.05
CA ALA A 300 7.79 -10.55 6.82
C ALA A 300 6.94 -11.84 6.80
N ASP A 301 6.53 -12.34 7.94
CA ASP A 301 5.90 -13.64 8.09
C ASP A 301 4.69 -13.84 7.17
N THR A 302 3.69 -12.98 7.25
CA THR A 302 2.47 -13.10 6.42
C THR A 302 2.79 -13.00 4.92
N MET A 303 3.76 -12.18 4.52
CA MET A 303 4.21 -12.06 3.13
C MET A 303 4.79 -13.40 2.62
N VAL A 304 5.64 -14.03 3.40
CA VAL A 304 6.27 -15.30 3.06
C VAL A 304 5.24 -16.44 3.12
N TRP A 305 4.33 -16.39 4.09
CA TRP A 305 3.22 -17.35 4.17
C TRP A 305 2.30 -17.27 2.95
N LEU A 306 1.96 -16.05 2.47
CA LEU A 306 1.18 -15.88 1.24
C LEU A 306 1.90 -16.45 0.00
N ALA A 307 3.21 -16.40 -0.03
CA ALA A 307 4.00 -16.98 -1.10
C ALA A 307 3.96 -18.52 -1.10
N LEU A 308 3.80 -19.17 0.07
CA LEU A 308 3.88 -20.61 0.27
C LEU A 308 2.51 -21.29 0.41
N SER A 309 1.57 -20.67 1.11
CA SER A 309 0.37 -21.32 1.63
C SER A 309 -0.62 -21.73 0.54
N ASP A 310 -1.04 -22.98 0.56
CA ASP A 310 -2.14 -23.47 -0.27
C ASP A 310 -3.50 -22.93 0.20
N THR A 311 -3.63 -22.62 1.48
CA THR A 311 -4.82 -21.98 2.02
C THR A 311 -5.03 -20.60 1.40
N ALA A 312 -3.96 -19.81 1.30
CA ALA A 312 -4.01 -18.52 0.62
C ALA A 312 -4.33 -18.67 -0.88
N ALA A 313 -3.83 -19.70 -1.52
CA ALA A 313 -4.06 -19.98 -2.95
C ALA A 313 -5.53 -20.30 -3.29
N ARG A 314 -6.37 -20.66 -2.32
CA ARG A 314 -7.80 -20.93 -2.51
C ARG A 314 -8.65 -19.65 -2.64
N SER A 315 -8.06 -18.49 -2.42
CA SER A 315 -8.74 -17.18 -2.51
C SER A 315 -7.90 -16.18 -3.30
N THR A 316 -8.51 -15.09 -3.71
CA THR A 316 -7.82 -13.96 -4.36
C THR A 316 -8.49 -12.64 -3.95
N GLY A 317 -7.81 -11.51 -4.08
CA GLY A 317 -8.34 -10.19 -3.77
C GLY A 317 -8.48 -9.87 -2.28
N ARG A 318 -7.89 -10.67 -1.39
CA ARG A 318 -7.99 -10.49 0.05
C ARG A 318 -6.88 -9.58 0.57
N PHE A 319 -7.18 -8.94 1.71
CA PHE A 319 -6.23 -8.19 2.51
C PHE A 319 -5.91 -8.96 3.79
N TRP A 320 -4.62 -9.13 4.09
CA TRP A 320 -4.15 -10.05 5.12
C TRP A 320 -3.33 -9.34 6.21
N LEU A 321 -3.55 -9.75 7.44
CA LEU A 321 -2.71 -9.51 8.60
C LEU A 321 -2.63 -10.81 9.40
N ASP A 322 -1.45 -11.16 9.87
CA ASP A 322 -1.25 -12.31 10.76
C ASP A 322 -1.89 -13.60 10.22
N ARG A 323 -1.67 -13.85 8.92
CA ARG A 323 -2.16 -15.02 8.17
C ARG A 323 -3.70 -15.14 8.16
N ARG A 324 -4.43 -14.05 8.46
CA ARG A 324 -5.90 -13.99 8.43
C ARG A 324 -6.38 -12.89 7.50
N PRO A 325 -7.49 -13.12 6.78
CA PRO A 325 -8.09 -12.06 5.97
C PRO A 325 -8.76 -11.02 6.87
N HIS A 326 -8.64 -9.76 6.50
CA HIS A 326 -9.22 -8.61 7.20
C HIS A 326 -10.03 -7.75 6.23
N GLU A 327 -11.00 -7.03 6.79
CA GLU A 327 -11.73 -6.01 6.06
C GLU A 327 -10.78 -4.86 5.67
N THR A 328 -11.10 -4.23 4.54
CA THR A 328 -10.30 -3.11 4.02
C THR A 328 -10.89 -1.75 4.40
N VAL A 329 -12.10 -1.72 4.91
CA VAL A 329 -12.80 -0.52 5.36
C VAL A 329 -13.21 -0.71 6.81
N VAL A 330 -12.50 -0.03 7.72
CA VAL A 330 -12.78 -0.06 9.16
C VAL A 330 -13.41 1.27 9.61
N PHE A 331 -12.98 2.37 8.99
CA PHE A 331 -13.52 3.70 9.28
C PHE A 331 -14.55 4.13 8.24
N PRO A 332 -15.68 4.71 8.67
CA PRO A 332 -16.65 5.29 7.75
C PRO A 332 -15.99 6.30 6.80
N GLY A 333 -16.38 6.27 5.54
CA GLY A 333 -15.89 7.23 4.55
C GLY A 333 -14.51 6.93 3.95
N THR A 334 -13.78 5.90 4.41
CA THR A 334 -12.47 5.54 3.84
C THR A 334 -12.54 4.53 2.68
N GLY A 335 -13.72 3.94 2.45
CA GLY A 335 -13.96 3.03 1.33
C GLY A 335 -13.95 3.74 -0.03
N GLU A 336 -13.62 3.01 -1.06
CA GLU A 336 -13.73 3.46 -2.45
C GLU A 336 -15.07 3.02 -3.07
N SER A 337 -15.63 3.86 -3.94
CA SER A 337 -16.73 3.50 -4.84
C SER A 337 -16.20 2.75 -6.08
N GLU A 338 -17.09 2.09 -6.80
CA GLU A 338 -16.72 1.46 -8.08
C GLU A 338 -16.24 2.49 -9.11
N GLN A 339 -16.84 3.67 -9.13
CA GLN A 339 -16.39 4.77 -9.98
C GLN A 339 -14.96 5.23 -9.67
N GLU A 340 -14.62 5.37 -8.38
CA GLU A 340 -13.25 5.71 -7.95
C GLU A 340 -12.25 4.61 -8.29
N ARG A 341 -12.64 3.34 -8.18
CA ARG A 341 -11.82 2.20 -8.57
C ARG A 341 -11.47 2.24 -10.06
N GLN A 342 -12.48 2.45 -10.91
CA GLN A 342 -12.31 2.57 -12.35
C GLN A 342 -11.51 3.82 -12.74
N ALA A 343 -11.77 4.95 -12.11
CA ALA A 343 -11.05 6.19 -12.35
C ALA A 343 -9.56 6.07 -11.97
N LEU A 344 -9.24 5.43 -10.83
CA LEU A 344 -7.85 5.13 -10.46
C LEU A 344 -7.16 4.29 -11.53
N TRP A 345 -7.82 3.22 -11.96
CA TRP A 345 -7.29 2.32 -12.99
C TRP A 345 -7.00 3.04 -14.30
N GLN A 346 -7.97 3.81 -14.81
CA GLN A 346 -7.84 4.57 -16.05
C GLN A 346 -6.74 5.62 -15.96
N LYS A 347 -6.66 6.34 -14.83
CA LYS A 347 -5.65 7.38 -14.62
C LYS A 347 -4.24 6.81 -14.60
N LEU A 348 -4.02 5.69 -13.91
CA LEU A 348 -2.71 5.01 -13.89
C LEU A 348 -2.34 4.46 -15.27
N HIS A 349 -3.29 3.87 -16.00
CA HIS A 349 -3.07 3.45 -17.38
C HIS A 349 -2.72 4.62 -18.30
N GLY A 350 -3.42 5.74 -18.19
CA GLY A 350 -3.12 6.95 -18.95
C GLY A 350 -1.73 7.52 -18.67
N LEU A 351 -1.24 7.39 -17.43
CA LEU A 351 0.12 7.80 -17.09
C LEU A 351 1.17 6.89 -17.73
N ILE A 352 1.04 5.57 -17.61
CA ILE A 352 2.04 4.63 -18.14
C ILE A 352 2.05 4.56 -19.68
N SER A 353 0.93 4.83 -20.34
CA SER A 353 0.86 4.87 -21.81
C SER A 353 1.72 5.99 -22.41
N ARG A 354 1.96 7.07 -21.65
CA ARG A 354 2.85 8.18 -22.05
C ARG A 354 4.34 7.85 -21.87
N LEU A 355 4.63 6.77 -21.15
CA LEU A 355 6.00 6.30 -20.86
C LEU A 355 6.44 5.16 -21.81
N SER A 356 5.54 4.73 -22.68
CA SER A 356 5.80 3.69 -23.71
C SER A 356 6.61 4.25 -24.88
#